data_c72edc65eba10d999bb4b5c92b7994b6
#
_entry.id   c72edc65eba10d999bb4b5c92b7994b6
#
_cell.length_a   1.000
_cell.length_b   1.000
_cell.length_c   1.000
_cell.angle_alpha   90.00
_cell.angle_beta   90.00
_cell.angle_gamma   90.00
#
_symmetry.space_group_name_H-M   'P 1'
#
loop_
_entity.id
_entity.type
_entity.pdbx_description
1 polymer ?
#
loop_
_entity_poly.entity_id
_entity_poly.type
_entity_poly.pdbx_seq_one_letter_code
_entity_poly.pdbx_strand_id
1 'polypeptide(L)'
;MSLDLEFSTAELNRLGARLEALANLNEQDQRDLLEGVGALVESQTHRRIRDEKTAPDGTPWDAWSDSYRSTRHGGNSLLMGEGHLDDSIQYIVDGDDVAIGSNLIYDAILQLGGTPDMAPGPAAIPARQHLGLSVDNEQDIDELIEDFLRDQIQELSR
;
A
#
# COMPACT_ATOMS: atom_id res chain seq x y z
N MET A 1 10.50 36.11 5.37
CA MET A 1 9.77 35.28 6.32
C MET A 1 10.77 34.31 6.91
N SER A 2 11.12 34.47 8.17
CA SER A 2 11.97 33.51 8.89
C SER A 2 11.04 32.44 9.46
N LEU A 3 11.24 31.19 9.06
CA LEU A 3 10.58 30.04 9.68
C LEU A 3 11.44 29.66 10.89
N ASP A 4 11.08 30.17 12.05
CA ASP A 4 11.67 29.71 13.32
C ASP A 4 11.01 28.38 13.69
N LEU A 5 11.72 27.27 13.45
CA LEU A 5 11.36 25.94 13.95
C LEU A 5 11.91 25.81 15.38
N GLU A 6 11.03 25.95 16.36
CA GLU A 6 11.37 25.70 17.77
C GLU A 6 11.10 24.21 18.09
N PHE A 7 12.17 23.47 18.40
CA PHE A 7 12.07 22.13 18.94
C PHE A 7 12.25 22.13 20.45
N SER A 8 11.37 21.50 21.18
CA SER A 8 11.59 21.28 22.61
C SER A 8 12.69 20.25 22.85
N THR A 9 13.40 20.37 23.99
CA THR A 9 14.41 19.37 24.38
C THR A 9 13.82 17.96 24.45
N ALA A 10 12.55 17.82 24.84
CA ALA A 10 11.86 16.53 24.90
C ALA A 10 11.65 15.93 23.51
N GLU A 11 11.32 16.74 22.49
CA GLU A 11 11.16 16.29 21.11
C GLU A 11 12.50 15.86 20.51
N LEU A 12 13.56 16.62 20.75
CA LEU A 12 14.91 16.26 20.34
C LEU A 12 15.40 14.96 20.96
N ASN A 13 15.12 14.75 22.26
CA ASN A 13 15.47 13.51 22.94
C ASN A 13 14.69 12.31 22.40
N ARG A 14 13.40 12.48 22.07
CA ARG A 14 12.60 11.42 21.42
C ARG A 14 13.13 11.09 20.04
N LEU A 15 13.46 12.10 19.25
CA LEU A 15 14.06 11.89 17.93
C LEU A 15 15.40 11.17 18.04
N GLY A 16 16.25 11.58 18.97
CA GLY A 16 17.53 10.93 19.25
C GLY A 16 17.37 9.45 19.61
N ALA A 17 16.43 9.13 20.52
CA ALA A 17 16.14 7.74 20.89
C ALA A 17 15.64 6.89 19.71
N ARG A 18 14.80 7.45 18.84
CA ARG A 18 14.33 6.77 17.63
C ARG A 18 15.46 6.50 16.64
N LEU A 19 16.32 7.49 16.40
CA LEU A 19 17.48 7.33 15.52
C LEU A 19 18.46 6.28 16.07
N GLU A 20 18.67 6.26 17.37
CA GLU A 20 19.49 5.25 18.03
C GLU A 20 18.89 3.86 17.92
N ALA A 21 17.57 3.71 18.12
CA ALA A 21 16.88 2.44 17.95
C ALA A 21 16.98 1.93 16.52
N LEU A 22 16.77 2.79 15.50
CA LEU A 22 16.93 2.44 14.10
C LEU A 22 18.36 2.00 13.76
N ALA A 23 19.36 2.71 14.30
CA ALA A 23 20.78 2.39 14.06
C ALA A 23 21.21 1.08 14.70
N ASN A 24 20.51 0.62 15.73
CA ASN A 24 20.82 -0.61 16.46
C ASN A 24 19.94 -1.79 16.05
N LEU A 25 19.05 -1.65 15.06
CA LEU A 25 18.31 -2.79 14.53
C LEU A 25 19.26 -3.83 13.97
N ASN A 26 19.14 -5.06 14.43
CA ASN A 26 19.83 -6.19 13.82
C ASN A 26 19.08 -6.63 12.55
N GLU A 27 19.69 -7.53 11.78
CA GLU A 27 19.11 -8.02 10.51
C GLU A 27 17.72 -8.67 10.70
N GLN A 28 17.49 -9.33 11.84
CA GLN A 28 16.20 -9.94 12.14
C GLN A 28 15.13 -8.89 12.45
N ASP A 29 15.45 -7.90 13.30
CA ASP A 29 14.53 -6.82 13.65
C ASP A 29 14.16 -5.99 12.41
N GLN A 30 15.14 -5.72 11.54
CA GLN A 30 14.90 -5.03 10.28
C GLN A 30 13.96 -5.85 9.37
N ARG A 31 14.19 -7.14 9.27
CA ARG A 31 13.34 -8.03 8.50
C ARG A 31 11.92 -8.08 9.08
N ASP A 32 11.76 -8.19 10.39
CA ASP A 32 10.47 -8.23 11.06
C ASP A 32 9.69 -6.93 10.84
N LEU A 33 10.38 -5.79 10.83
CA LEU A 33 9.76 -4.49 10.50
C LEU A 33 9.27 -4.46 9.05
N LEU A 34 10.09 -4.89 8.09
CA LEU A 34 9.72 -4.93 6.68
C LEU A 34 8.58 -5.92 6.41
N GLU A 35 8.57 -7.08 7.06
CA GLU A 35 7.45 -8.04 7.02
C GLU A 35 6.16 -7.40 7.56
N GLY A 36 6.24 -6.66 8.67
CA GLY A 36 5.10 -5.93 9.24
C GLY A 36 4.55 -4.87 8.28
N VAL A 37 5.41 -4.07 7.67
CA VAL A 37 5.02 -3.07 6.67
C VAL A 37 4.41 -3.75 5.45
N GLY A 38 5.01 -4.83 4.95
CA GLY A 38 4.50 -5.59 3.81
C GLY A 38 3.09 -6.12 4.06
N ALA A 39 2.87 -6.77 5.19
CA ALA A 39 1.56 -7.30 5.59
C ALA A 39 0.51 -6.20 5.75
N LEU A 40 0.89 -5.04 6.30
CA LEU A 40 -0.01 -3.90 6.45
C LEU A 40 -0.44 -3.35 5.08
N VAL A 41 0.50 -3.10 4.17
CA VAL A 41 0.19 -2.55 2.83
C VAL A 41 -0.57 -3.55 1.96
N GLU A 42 -0.28 -4.85 2.08
CA GLU A 42 -1.07 -5.90 1.46
C GLU A 42 -2.53 -5.84 1.94
N SER A 43 -2.75 -5.77 3.25
CA SER A 43 -4.09 -5.64 3.85
C SER A 43 -4.81 -4.37 3.37
N GLN A 44 -4.12 -3.23 3.30
CA GLN A 44 -4.66 -1.97 2.78
C GLN A 44 -5.04 -2.08 1.30
N THR A 45 -4.25 -2.77 0.49
CA THR A 45 -4.54 -3.02 -0.93
C THR A 45 -5.77 -3.91 -1.09
N HIS A 46 -5.89 -4.99 -0.32
CA HIS A 46 -7.09 -5.82 -0.28
C HIS A 46 -8.34 -5.01 0.08
N ARG A 47 -8.27 -4.17 1.11
CA ARG A 47 -9.39 -3.29 1.52
C ARG A 47 -9.79 -2.34 0.38
N ARG A 48 -8.82 -1.76 -0.33
CA ARG A 48 -9.08 -0.90 -1.49
C ARG A 48 -9.79 -1.66 -2.61
N ILE A 49 -9.36 -2.89 -2.92
CA ILE A 49 -9.97 -3.73 -3.95
C ILE A 49 -11.38 -4.20 -3.54
N ARG A 50 -11.58 -4.56 -2.29
CA ARG A 50 -12.85 -5.12 -1.80
C ARG A 50 -13.90 -4.05 -1.51
N ASP A 51 -13.51 -3.00 -0.83
CA ASP A 51 -14.42 -2.07 -0.17
C ASP A 51 -14.35 -0.64 -0.71
N GLU A 52 -13.17 -0.02 -0.75
CA GLU A 52 -13.01 1.41 -1.03
C GLU A 52 -13.33 1.77 -2.48
N LYS A 53 -12.88 0.97 -3.44
CA LYS A 53 -13.10 1.19 -4.88
C LYS A 53 -12.59 2.55 -5.39
N THR A 54 -11.51 3.02 -4.80
CA THR A 54 -10.87 4.30 -5.11
C THR A 54 -9.39 4.11 -5.44
N ALA A 55 -8.83 5.06 -6.17
CA ALA A 55 -7.39 5.19 -6.31
C ALA A 55 -6.77 5.66 -4.97
N PRO A 56 -5.42 5.57 -4.80
CA PRO A 56 -4.73 6.05 -3.60
C PRO A 56 -5.00 7.52 -3.25
N ASP A 57 -5.26 8.36 -4.25
CA ASP A 57 -5.60 9.78 -4.06
C ASP A 57 -7.08 10.02 -3.67
N GLY A 58 -7.85 8.94 -3.48
CA GLY A 58 -9.27 8.99 -3.14
C GLY A 58 -10.21 9.13 -4.35
N THR A 59 -9.70 9.23 -5.58
CA THR A 59 -10.53 9.30 -6.79
C THR A 59 -11.29 7.99 -6.98
N PRO A 60 -12.63 8.01 -7.06
CA PRO A 60 -13.42 6.80 -7.32
C PRO A 60 -13.05 6.18 -8.66
N TRP A 61 -12.98 4.84 -8.71
CA TRP A 61 -12.76 4.14 -9.96
C TRP A 61 -13.94 4.27 -10.91
N ASP A 62 -13.66 4.45 -12.21
CA ASP A 62 -14.68 4.48 -13.23
C ASP A 62 -15.54 3.21 -13.21
N ALA A 63 -16.85 3.39 -13.34
CA ALA A 63 -17.79 2.28 -13.47
C ALA A 63 -17.52 1.46 -14.73
N TRP A 64 -18.08 0.26 -14.80
CA TRP A 64 -18.12 -0.50 -16.04
C TRP A 64 -18.91 0.24 -17.12
N SER A 65 -18.48 0.09 -18.38
CA SER A 65 -19.31 0.52 -19.51
C SER A 65 -20.65 -0.23 -19.51
N ASP A 66 -21.67 0.39 -20.04
CA ASP A 66 -23.02 -0.22 -20.09
C ASP A 66 -23.03 -1.55 -20.85
N SER A 67 -22.25 -1.64 -21.94
CA SER A 67 -22.11 -2.89 -22.69
C SER A 67 -21.45 -4.01 -21.87
N TYR A 68 -20.41 -3.70 -21.12
CA TYR A 68 -19.75 -4.68 -20.25
C TYR A 68 -20.64 -5.06 -19.07
N ARG A 69 -21.33 -4.12 -18.47
CA ARG A 69 -22.26 -4.36 -17.38
C ARG A 69 -23.39 -5.31 -17.79
N SER A 70 -23.90 -5.18 -19.02
CA SER A 70 -24.98 -6.05 -19.53
C SER A 70 -24.57 -7.51 -19.71
N THR A 71 -23.27 -7.79 -19.83
CA THR A 71 -22.72 -9.15 -19.95
C THR A 71 -22.41 -9.79 -18.60
N ARG A 72 -22.44 -9.03 -17.51
CA ARG A 72 -22.12 -9.54 -16.18
C ARG A 72 -23.37 -10.05 -15.47
N HIS A 73 -23.31 -11.30 -15.06
CA HIS A 73 -24.33 -11.93 -14.26
C HIS A 73 -23.84 -12.12 -12.82
N GLY A 74 -24.58 -11.57 -11.85
CA GLY A 74 -24.26 -11.68 -10.44
C GLY A 74 -23.73 -10.40 -9.79
N GLY A 75 -23.52 -10.44 -8.48
CA GLY A 75 -23.15 -9.30 -7.64
C GLY A 75 -21.68 -8.89 -7.67
N ASN A 76 -20.96 -9.18 -8.76
CA ASN A 76 -19.54 -8.86 -8.87
C ASN A 76 -19.32 -7.35 -8.90
N SER A 77 -18.36 -6.86 -8.12
CA SER A 77 -17.97 -5.46 -8.06
C SER A 77 -16.68 -5.20 -8.87
N LEU A 78 -16.31 -3.92 -9.02
CA LEU A 78 -15.10 -3.53 -9.72
C LEU A 78 -13.87 -4.26 -9.18
N LEU A 79 -13.03 -4.77 -10.07
CA LEU A 79 -11.82 -5.54 -9.83
C LEU A 79 -12.00 -6.87 -9.07
N MET A 80 -13.19 -7.19 -8.58
CA MET A 80 -13.42 -8.45 -7.84
C MET A 80 -13.59 -9.64 -8.77
N GLY A 81 -14.34 -9.51 -9.86
CA GLY A 81 -14.55 -10.62 -10.79
C GLY A 81 -14.80 -11.96 -10.08
N GLU A 82 -13.94 -12.93 -10.32
CA GLU A 82 -13.88 -14.21 -9.60
C GLU A 82 -12.92 -14.19 -8.39
N GLY A 83 -12.36 -13.03 -8.06
CA GLY A 83 -11.44 -12.86 -6.94
C GLY A 83 -9.95 -13.02 -7.31
N HIS A 84 -9.63 -13.42 -8.52
CA HIS A 84 -8.25 -13.74 -8.92
C HIS A 84 -7.26 -12.59 -8.69
N LEU A 85 -7.65 -11.34 -8.96
CA LEU A 85 -6.78 -10.19 -8.71
C LEU A 85 -6.53 -10.02 -7.22
N ASP A 86 -7.59 -10.01 -6.44
CA ASP A 86 -7.50 -9.86 -5.00
C ASP A 86 -6.63 -10.97 -4.39
N ASP A 87 -6.89 -12.23 -4.74
CA ASP A 87 -6.12 -13.38 -4.25
C ASP A 87 -4.64 -13.37 -4.68
N SER A 88 -4.29 -12.61 -5.72
CA SER A 88 -2.93 -12.52 -6.25
C SER A 88 -2.07 -11.45 -5.60
N ILE A 89 -2.68 -10.53 -4.85
CA ILE A 89 -1.95 -9.47 -4.16
C ILE A 89 -1.11 -10.09 -3.04
N GLN A 90 0.18 -9.79 -3.07
CA GLN A 90 1.14 -10.29 -2.09
C GLN A 90 2.28 -9.29 -1.90
N TYR A 91 2.97 -9.39 -0.78
CA TYR A 91 4.21 -8.67 -0.57
C TYR A 91 5.42 -9.64 -0.59
N ILE A 92 6.58 -9.09 -0.89
CA ILE A 92 7.86 -9.79 -0.85
C ILE A 92 8.88 -8.88 -0.18
N VAL A 93 9.61 -9.40 0.79
CA VAL A 93 10.78 -8.73 1.38
C VAL A 93 12.04 -9.27 0.72
N ASP A 94 12.84 -8.37 0.15
CA ASP A 94 14.11 -8.68 -0.48
C ASP A 94 15.20 -7.70 0.00
N GLY A 95 16.11 -8.18 0.83
CA GLY A 95 17.11 -7.32 1.46
C GLY A 95 16.45 -6.25 2.33
N ASP A 96 16.68 -4.99 1.99
CA ASP A 96 16.19 -3.80 2.69
C ASP A 96 14.89 -3.24 2.08
N ASP A 97 14.33 -3.93 1.09
CA ASP A 97 13.16 -3.50 0.35
C ASP A 97 11.96 -4.41 0.62
N VAL A 98 10.76 -3.82 0.56
CA VAL A 98 9.49 -4.54 0.50
C VAL A 98 8.73 -4.12 -0.75
N ALA A 99 8.30 -5.08 -1.54
CA ALA A 99 7.49 -4.87 -2.73
C ALA A 99 6.11 -5.48 -2.54
N ILE A 100 5.08 -4.77 -2.98
CA ILE A 100 3.68 -5.24 -3.00
C ILE A 100 3.19 -5.24 -4.44
N GLY A 101 2.53 -6.30 -4.86
CA GLY A 101 2.02 -6.40 -6.21
C GLY A 101 1.28 -7.70 -6.49
N SER A 102 1.04 -7.92 -7.76
CA SER A 102 0.36 -9.10 -8.29
C SER A 102 1.25 -9.79 -9.32
N ASN A 103 1.16 -11.11 -9.40
CA ASN A 103 1.82 -11.91 -10.46
C ASN A 103 0.94 -12.10 -11.71
N LEU A 104 -0.22 -11.45 -11.77
CA LEU A 104 -1.13 -11.58 -12.91
C LEU A 104 -0.70 -10.67 -14.06
N ILE A 105 -0.61 -11.25 -15.25
CA ILE A 105 -0.19 -10.53 -16.47
C ILE A 105 -1.06 -9.32 -16.77
N TYR A 106 -2.37 -9.40 -16.46
CA TYR A 106 -3.32 -8.31 -16.74
C TYR A 106 -3.38 -7.24 -15.66
N ASP A 107 -2.68 -7.41 -14.55
CA ASP A 107 -2.67 -6.45 -13.44
C ASP A 107 -2.20 -5.06 -13.88
N ALA A 108 -1.13 -5.00 -14.67
CA ALA A 108 -0.62 -3.73 -15.19
C ALA A 108 -1.66 -2.95 -16.01
N ILE A 109 -2.50 -3.63 -16.78
CA ILE A 109 -3.58 -3.00 -17.54
C ILE A 109 -4.68 -2.47 -16.62
N LEU A 110 -5.00 -3.19 -15.56
CA LEU A 110 -5.98 -2.72 -14.57
C LEU A 110 -5.44 -1.51 -13.80
N GLN A 111 -4.16 -1.52 -13.46
CA GLN A 111 -3.48 -0.44 -12.75
C GLN A 111 -3.36 0.83 -13.61
N LEU A 112 -2.94 0.69 -14.88
CA LEU A 112 -2.55 1.81 -15.74
C LEU A 112 -3.61 2.16 -16.80
N GLY A 113 -4.58 1.27 -17.05
CA GLY A 113 -5.54 1.38 -18.13
C GLY A 113 -5.01 0.91 -19.46
N GLY A 114 -5.92 0.74 -20.42
CA GLY A 114 -5.63 0.41 -21.81
C GLY A 114 -5.93 1.57 -22.75
N THR A 115 -5.12 1.76 -23.79
CA THR A 115 -5.34 2.78 -24.82
C THR A 115 -6.27 2.27 -25.92
N PRO A 116 -6.97 3.15 -26.69
CA PRO A 116 -7.88 2.74 -27.75
C PRO A 116 -7.23 1.91 -28.88
N ASP A 117 -5.92 2.07 -29.08
CA ASP A 117 -5.12 1.39 -30.11
C ASP A 117 -4.63 -0.01 -29.70
N MET A 118 -4.92 -0.45 -28.48
CA MET A 118 -4.62 -1.82 -28.02
C MET A 118 -5.60 -2.88 -28.57
N ALA A 119 -6.49 -2.51 -29.49
CA ALA A 119 -7.39 -3.48 -30.11
C ALA A 119 -6.62 -4.54 -30.95
N PRO A 120 -7.07 -5.82 -30.94
CA PRO A 120 -8.31 -6.37 -30.37
C PRO A 120 -8.20 -6.74 -28.87
N GLY A 121 -7.20 -6.26 -28.18
CA GLY A 121 -6.97 -6.53 -26.75
C GLY A 121 -7.76 -5.61 -25.81
N PRO A 122 -7.16 -5.17 -24.70
CA PRO A 122 -7.82 -4.41 -23.63
C PRO A 122 -7.98 -2.93 -23.98
N ALA A 123 -8.49 -2.63 -25.19
CA ALA A 123 -8.67 -1.27 -25.67
C ALA A 123 -9.61 -0.46 -24.77
N ALA A 124 -9.19 0.76 -24.42
CA ALA A 124 -9.98 1.73 -23.65
C ALA A 124 -10.48 1.23 -22.29
N ILE A 125 -9.79 0.28 -21.67
CA ILE A 125 -10.06 -0.10 -20.28
C ILE A 125 -9.63 1.05 -19.37
N PRO A 126 -10.52 1.61 -18.51
CA PRO A 126 -10.13 2.66 -17.59
C PRO A 126 -9.09 2.16 -16.59
N ALA A 127 -8.12 3.02 -16.26
CA ALA A 127 -7.22 2.75 -15.15
C ALA A 127 -8.00 2.67 -13.84
N ARG A 128 -7.70 1.64 -13.04
CA ARG A 128 -8.21 1.46 -11.69
C ARG A 128 -7.03 1.19 -10.77
N GLN A 129 -6.35 2.28 -10.42
CA GLN A 129 -5.16 2.21 -9.58
C GLN A 129 -5.51 1.61 -8.22
N HIS A 130 -5.05 0.41 -7.96
CA HIS A 130 -5.26 -0.32 -6.71
C HIS A 130 -3.97 -0.45 -5.89
N LEU A 131 -2.81 -0.40 -6.55
CA LEU A 131 -1.51 -0.31 -5.90
C LEU A 131 -1.12 1.14 -5.64
N GLY A 132 -0.60 1.41 -4.46
CA GLY A 132 -0.17 2.73 -4.02
C GLY A 132 -0.66 3.03 -2.60
N LEU A 133 -0.13 4.10 -2.02
CA LEU A 133 -0.44 4.53 -0.66
C LEU A 133 -1.31 5.79 -0.69
N SER A 134 -2.37 5.80 0.10
CA SER A 134 -3.10 7.02 0.46
C SER A 134 -2.43 7.69 1.66
N VAL A 135 -2.83 8.92 1.96
CA VAL A 135 -2.35 9.62 3.16
C VAL A 135 -2.64 8.80 4.44
N ASP A 136 -3.83 8.21 4.52
CA ASP A 136 -4.19 7.36 5.66
C ASP A 136 -3.33 6.09 5.72
N ASN A 137 -2.99 5.50 4.57
CA ASN A 137 -2.10 4.34 4.51
C ASN A 137 -0.68 4.68 4.97
N GLU A 138 -0.16 5.84 4.59
CA GLU A 138 1.14 6.32 5.06
C GLU A 138 1.14 6.54 6.57
N GLN A 139 0.06 7.12 7.11
CA GLN A 139 -0.10 7.30 8.55
C GLN A 139 -0.11 5.96 9.31
N ASP A 140 -0.85 4.96 8.81
CA ASP A 140 -0.87 3.61 9.42
C ASP A 140 0.54 2.99 9.44
N ILE A 141 1.34 3.20 8.37
CA ILE A 141 2.73 2.73 8.29
C ILE A 141 3.59 3.45 9.33
N ASP A 142 3.47 4.77 9.43
CA ASP A 142 4.22 5.56 10.41
C ASP A 142 3.90 5.11 11.84
N GLU A 143 2.63 4.86 12.15
CA GLU A 143 2.20 4.34 13.45
C GLU A 143 2.80 2.95 13.76
N LEU A 144 2.80 2.06 12.77
CA LEU A 144 3.43 0.74 12.91
C LEU A 144 4.94 0.84 13.20
N ILE A 145 5.64 1.70 12.46
CA ILE A 145 7.08 1.93 12.67
C ILE A 145 7.32 2.52 14.06
N GLU A 146 6.51 3.49 14.49
CA GLU A 146 6.64 4.09 15.81
C GLU A 146 6.43 3.09 16.94
N ASP A 147 5.44 2.23 16.83
CA ASP A 147 5.15 1.19 17.82
C ASP A 147 6.30 0.17 17.87
N PHE A 148 6.80 -0.27 16.72
CA PHE A 148 7.94 -1.18 16.64
C PHE A 148 9.18 -0.59 17.32
N LEU A 149 9.53 0.66 17.02
CA LEU A 149 10.68 1.33 17.62
C LEU A 149 10.51 1.55 19.12
N ARG A 150 9.30 1.83 19.57
CA ARG A 150 9.00 1.98 21.01
C ARG A 150 9.27 0.68 21.76
N ASP A 151 8.88 -0.46 21.19
CA ASP A 151 9.11 -1.77 21.79
C ASP A 151 10.61 -2.07 21.86
N GLN A 152 11.37 -1.78 20.79
CA GLN A 152 12.83 -1.93 20.77
C GLN A 152 13.52 -1.06 21.84
N ILE A 153 13.10 0.19 22.02
CA ILE A 153 13.65 1.08 23.06
C ILE A 153 13.37 0.53 24.48
N GLN A 154 12.19 -0.06 24.70
CA GLN A 154 11.87 -0.66 26.00
C GLN A 154 12.69 -1.92 26.28
N GLU A 155 12.99 -2.73 25.27
CA GLU A 155 13.85 -3.91 25.42
C GLU A 155 15.28 -3.55 25.75
N LEU A 156 15.84 -2.52 25.10
CA LEU A 156 17.17 -2.00 25.39
C LEU A 156 17.33 -1.38 26.79
N SER A 157 16.20 -1.01 27.41
CA SER A 157 16.17 -0.37 28.73
C SER A 157 16.03 -1.34 29.91
N ARG A 158 15.96 -2.65 29.64
CA ARG A 158 15.86 -3.73 30.65
C ARG A 158 17.20 -4.37 30.93
#